data_a954b7cdbe672213c7c0c3182a038eff
#
_entry.id   a954b7cdbe672213c7c0c3182a038eff
#
_cell.length_a   1.000
_cell.length_b   1.000
_cell.length_c   1.000
_cell.angle_alpha   90.00
_cell.angle_beta   90.00
_cell.angle_gamma   90.00
#
_symmetry.space_group_name_H-M   'P 1'
#
loop_
_entity.id
_entity.type
_entity.pdbx_description
1 polymer ?
#
loop_
_entity_poly.entity_id
_entity_poly.type
_entity_poly.pdbx_seq_one_letter_code
_entity_poly.pdbx_strand_id
1 'polypeptide(L)'
;MSTQTWNAWPDNPHWSWQVTRIIGLIDFGAANFTEVWEVVQRIKERDNESWHQEWARMARLVEEMAVEAERNDNRLSARNNYSRATQYHRLSHFYLLGSDERKLPTLHRMTECFKAAGKYFDPPLESIEIPYEGKRLPGYFLPALNVDGPAPALIYLNGADSLSEEVYFTAGRAAQEFGYNFLMYNAPGVGLTLYELGVPTRPDSEKFVSPVVDYLEGRFEVNSGQIGLLGESFAGYLVPRAAAFEKRIKATAVWSPVYEVNLGHTWALRPEPFKDHTIRLLGAKDEADVFEKSRAYTLRNMPGEITCPIYLLQGSEDWLIHRPIEAALAIARQAKGHAEVRIVERDEGVGGVCHCQKDNLHVAHLDTFNWFKKHLGAPPLKPLKKGG
;
A
#
# COMPACT_ATOMS: atom_id res chain seq x y z
N MET A 1 0.40 -22.44 22.11
CA MET A 1 -0.27 -22.86 20.86
C MET A 1 -0.15 -21.70 19.90
N SER A 2 0.40 -21.90 18.71
CA SER A 2 0.50 -20.85 17.69
C SER A 2 -0.91 -20.43 17.29
N THR A 3 -1.31 -19.25 17.64
CA THR A 3 -2.59 -18.61 17.33
C THR A 3 -2.56 -17.99 15.93
N GLN A 4 -2.00 -18.72 14.96
CA GLN A 4 -1.69 -18.13 13.67
C GLN A 4 -2.93 -17.93 12.82
N THR A 5 -3.01 -16.78 12.17
CA THR A 5 -3.66 -16.55 10.88
C THR A 5 -3.41 -17.74 9.98
N TRP A 6 -4.36 -18.08 9.10
CA TRP A 6 -4.17 -19.17 8.13
C TRP A 6 -2.79 -19.11 7.46
N ASN A 7 -2.08 -20.23 7.44
CA ASN A 7 -0.68 -20.30 7.07
C ASN A 7 -0.47 -21.41 6.03
N ALA A 8 -0.24 -21.04 4.79
CA ALA A 8 -0.07 -21.99 3.69
C ALA A 8 1.18 -22.86 3.87
N TRP A 9 2.25 -22.28 4.40
CA TRP A 9 3.52 -22.94 4.68
C TRP A 9 4.00 -22.56 6.09
N PRO A 10 3.74 -23.40 7.10
CA PRO A 10 4.06 -23.09 8.50
C PRO A 10 5.53 -22.74 8.77
N ASP A 11 6.44 -23.37 8.02
CA ASP A 11 7.88 -23.16 8.17
C ASP A 11 8.43 -22.03 7.26
N ASN A 12 7.54 -21.33 6.55
CA ASN A 12 7.89 -20.23 5.67
C ASN A 12 6.95 -19.03 5.86
N PRO A 13 7.15 -18.22 6.91
CA PRO A 13 6.25 -17.13 7.26
C PRO A 13 6.18 -16.03 6.19
N HIS A 14 7.25 -15.77 5.45
CA HIS A 14 7.24 -14.77 4.37
C HIS A 14 6.32 -15.16 3.21
N TRP A 15 6.38 -16.42 2.78
CA TRP A 15 5.52 -16.92 1.70
C TRP A 15 4.07 -17.00 2.13
N SER A 16 3.83 -17.52 3.33
CA SER A 16 2.49 -17.57 3.91
C SER A 16 1.88 -16.17 4.07
N TRP A 17 2.70 -15.20 4.47
CA TRP A 17 2.30 -13.81 4.56
C TRP A 17 1.80 -13.25 3.22
N GLN A 18 2.49 -13.51 2.11
CA GLN A 18 2.04 -13.05 0.79
C GLN A 18 0.70 -13.67 0.38
N VAL A 19 0.43 -14.91 0.80
CA VAL A 19 -0.86 -15.55 0.56
C VAL A 19 -1.95 -14.97 1.47
N THR A 20 -1.68 -14.74 2.75
CA THR A 20 -2.61 -14.05 3.64
C THR A 20 -2.97 -12.66 3.10
N ARG A 21 -1.97 -11.91 2.63
CA ARG A 21 -2.14 -10.58 2.04
C ARG A 21 -3.08 -10.59 0.83
N ILE A 22 -2.95 -11.55 -0.09
CA ILE A 22 -3.85 -11.61 -1.26
C ILE A 22 -5.25 -12.11 -0.90
N ILE A 23 -5.38 -13.03 0.07
CA ILE A 23 -6.68 -13.49 0.58
C ILE A 23 -7.44 -12.31 1.22
N GLY A 24 -6.77 -11.46 1.99
CA GLY A 24 -7.37 -10.27 2.60
C GLY A 24 -7.88 -9.23 1.59
N LEU A 25 -7.50 -9.36 0.31
CA LEU A 25 -7.98 -8.49 -0.77
C LEU A 25 -9.16 -9.08 -1.57
N ILE A 26 -9.65 -10.28 -1.22
CA ILE A 26 -10.74 -10.95 -1.95
C ILE A 26 -12.02 -10.11 -1.93
N ASP A 27 -12.40 -9.59 -0.78
CA ASP A 27 -13.61 -8.78 -0.60
C ASP A 27 -13.57 -7.46 -1.39
N PHE A 28 -12.37 -7.03 -1.77
CA PHE A 28 -12.15 -5.82 -2.57
C PHE A 28 -11.99 -6.11 -4.07
N GLY A 29 -12.21 -7.36 -4.50
CA GLY A 29 -12.20 -7.77 -5.91
C GLY A 29 -10.82 -8.01 -6.52
N ALA A 30 -9.78 -8.12 -5.70
CA ALA A 30 -8.40 -8.32 -6.14
C ALA A 30 -8.00 -9.78 -6.35
N ALA A 31 -8.77 -10.73 -5.84
CA ALA A 31 -8.49 -12.15 -5.94
C ALA A 31 -9.77 -12.99 -5.86
N ASN A 32 -9.63 -14.29 -6.14
CA ASN A 32 -10.63 -15.32 -5.87
C ASN A 32 -9.98 -16.43 -5.05
N PHE A 33 -10.66 -16.92 -4.04
CA PHE A 33 -10.12 -17.92 -3.12
C PHE A 33 -9.67 -19.19 -3.85
N THR A 34 -10.50 -19.73 -4.75
CA THR A 34 -10.17 -20.95 -5.50
C THR A 34 -8.96 -20.76 -6.40
N GLU A 35 -8.85 -19.62 -7.09
CA GLU A 35 -7.68 -19.29 -7.92
C GLU A 35 -6.39 -19.23 -7.09
N VAL A 36 -6.44 -18.57 -5.91
CA VAL A 36 -5.32 -18.53 -4.97
C VAL A 36 -4.96 -19.92 -4.47
N TRP A 37 -5.95 -20.71 -4.10
CA TRP A 37 -5.75 -22.07 -3.60
C TRP A 37 -5.12 -23.01 -4.64
N GLU A 38 -5.59 -22.95 -5.89
CA GLU A 38 -5.02 -23.70 -7.01
C GLU A 38 -3.54 -23.37 -7.25
N VAL A 39 -3.15 -22.11 -7.11
CA VAL A 39 -1.75 -21.72 -7.22
C VAL A 39 -0.93 -22.25 -6.04
N VAL A 40 -1.42 -22.07 -4.81
CA VAL A 40 -0.73 -22.52 -3.59
C VAL A 40 -0.45 -24.03 -3.60
N GLN A 41 -1.41 -24.84 -4.10
CA GLN A 41 -1.24 -26.29 -4.22
C GLN A 41 -0.16 -26.73 -5.22
N ARG A 42 0.19 -25.88 -6.17
CA ARG A 42 1.17 -26.19 -7.23
C ARG A 42 2.57 -25.66 -6.92
N ILE A 43 2.66 -24.62 -6.10
CA ILE A 43 3.94 -24.04 -5.73
C ILE A 43 4.78 -25.04 -4.93
N LYS A 44 6.00 -25.24 -5.36
CA LYS A 44 7.02 -25.97 -4.59
C LYS A 44 7.61 -25.03 -3.55
N GLU A 45 7.43 -25.33 -2.28
CA GLU A 45 7.92 -24.49 -1.19
C GLU A 45 9.43 -24.18 -1.32
N ARG A 46 9.81 -22.93 -1.09
CA ARG A 46 11.18 -22.38 -1.21
C ARG A 46 11.76 -22.37 -2.63
N ASP A 47 10.95 -22.65 -3.65
CA ASP A 47 11.34 -22.53 -5.06
C ASP A 47 10.74 -21.26 -5.65
N ASN A 48 11.53 -20.17 -5.70
CA ASN A 48 11.11 -18.87 -6.22
C ASN A 48 10.70 -18.93 -7.70
N GLU A 49 11.30 -19.83 -8.49
CA GLU A 49 10.92 -20.04 -9.88
C GLU A 49 9.52 -20.69 -9.97
N SER A 50 9.23 -21.70 -9.14
CA SER A 50 7.89 -22.28 -9.04
C SER A 50 6.86 -21.24 -8.64
N TRP A 51 7.19 -20.33 -7.67
CA TRP A 51 6.31 -19.22 -7.31
C TRP A 51 6.02 -18.32 -8.52
N HIS A 52 7.06 -17.87 -9.21
CA HIS A 52 6.89 -17.03 -10.40
C HIS A 52 6.02 -17.70 -11.46
N GLN A 53 6.33 -18.95 -11.82
CA GLN A 53 5.66 -19.65 -12.89
C GLN A 53 4.17 -19.88 -12.60
N GLU A 54 3.82 -20.31 -11.39
CA GLU A 54 2.43 -20.62 -11.05
C GLU A 54 1.56 -19.37 -10.95
N TRP A 55 2.07 -18.28 -10.35
CA TRP A 55 1.35 -17.01 -10.36
C TRP A 55 1.26 -16.40 -11.75
N ALA A 56 2.30 -16.45 -12.57
CA ALA A 56 2.26 -15.96 -13.95
C ALA A 56 1.29 -16.77 -14.81
N ARG A 57 1.20 -18.10 -14.59
CA ARG A 57 0.22 -18.95 -15.26
C ARG A 57 -1.20 -18.51 -14.90
N MET A 58 -1.51 -18.34 -13.62
CA MET A 58 -2.84 -17.91 -13.17
C MET A 58 -3.17 -16.50 -13.68
N ALA A 59 -2.19 -15.58 -13.65
CA ALA A 59 -2.37 -14.23 -14.16
C ALA A 59 -2.78 -14.23 -15.63
N ARG A 60 -2.07 -15.02 -16.49
CA ARG A 60 -2.41 -15.14 -17.91
C ARG A 60 -3.81 -15.72 -18.14
N LEU A 61 -4.18 -16.81 -17.43
CA LEU A 61 -5.50 -17.42 -17.56
C LEU A 61 -6.63 -16.41 -17.25
N VAL A 62 -6.49 -15.66 -16.15
CA VAL A 62 -7.50 -14.70 -15.73
C VAL A 62 -7.51 -13.48 -16.66
N GLU A 63 -6.36 -13.10 -17.20
CA GLU A 63 -6.26 -12.06 -18.20
C GLU A 63 -6.92 -12.45 -19.53
N GLU A 64 -6.76 -13.70 -20.00
CA GLU A 64 -7.46 -14.23 -21.16
C GLU A 64 -8.99 -14.19 -20.97
N MET A 65 -9.46 -14.52 -19.77
CA MET A 65 -10.89 -14.37 -19.41
C MET A 65 -11.32 -12.88 -19.45
N ALA A 66 -10.47 -11.95 -19.08
CA ALA A 66 -10.77 -10.52 -19.15
C ALA A 66 -10.90 -10.05 -20.60
N VAL A 67 -9.97 -10.46 -21.48
CA VAL A 67 -9.98 -10.15 -22.91
C VAL A 67 -11.23 -10.74 -23.59
N GLU A 68 -11.59 -11.97 -23.25
CA GLU A 68 -12.80 -12.58 -23.79
C GLU A 68 -14.07 -11.87 -23.32
N ALA A 69 -14.14 -11.47 -22.05
CA ALA A 69 -15.23 -10.68 -21.52
C ALA A 69 -15.35 -9.30 -22.22
N GLU A 70 -14.21 -8.67 -22.51
CA GLU A 70 -14.16 -7.39 -23.23
C GLU A 70 -14.67 -7.54 -24.67
N ARG A 71 -14.29 -8.60 -25.39
CA ARG A 71 -14.81 -8.93 -26.73
C ARG A 71 -16.33 -9.12 -26.78
N ASN A 72 -16.89 -9.63 -25.68
CA ASN A 72 -18.32 -9.88 -25.54
C ASN A 72 -19.08 -8.71 -24.89
N ASP A 73 -18.47 -7.51 -24.81
CA ASP A 73 -19.00 -6.31 -24.11
C ASP A 73 -19.47 -6.57 -22.66
N ASN A 74 -18.91 -7.58 -22.01
CA ASN A 74 -19.19 -7.88 -20.61
C ASN A 74 -18.23 -7.09 -19.71
N ARG A 75 -18.51 -5.79 -19.55
CA ARG A 75 -17.67 -4.81 -18.85
C ARG A 75 -17.41 -5.19 -17.39
N LEU A 76 -18.40 -5.73 -16.69
CA LEU A 76 -18.26 -6.14 -15.30
C LEU A 76 -17.25 -7.29 -15.16
N SER A 77 -17.39 -8.32 -15.99
CA SER A 77 -16.45 -9.45 -16.00
C SER A 77 -15.04 -9.01 -16.45
N ALA A 78 -14.94 -8.15 -17.48
CA ALA A 78 -13.66 -7.60 -17.93
C ALA A 78 -12.95 -6.87 -16.78
N ARG A 79 -13.65 -5.93 -16.10
CA ARG A 79 -13.13 -5.22 -14.93
C ARG A 79 -12.62 -6.17 -13.85
N ASN A 80 -13.47 -7.12 -13.45
CA ASN A 80 -13.16 -8.02 -12.33
C ASN A 80 -11.99 -8.97 -12.66
N ASN A 81 -11.93 -9.46 -13.90
CA ASN A 81 -10.84 -10.34 -14.33
C ASN A 81 -9.51 -9.56 -14.47
N TYR A 82 -9.50 -8.37 -15.08
CA TYR A 82 -8.31 -7.53 -15.13
C TYR A 82 -7.81 -7.14 -13.73
N SER A 83 -8.72 -6.85 -12.79
CA SER A 83 -8.37 -6.55 -11.40
C SER A 83 -7.62 -7.70 -10.73
N ARG A 84 -8.11 -8.95 -10.89
CA ARG A 84 -7.43 -10.13 -10.35
C ARG A 84 -6.11 -10.42 -11.07
N ALA A 85 -6.09 -10.33 -12.41
CA ALA A 85 -4.87 -10.51 -13.19
C ALA A 85 -3.77 -9.55 -12.76
N THR A 86 -4.11 -8.27 -12.44
CA THR A 86 -3.19 -7.29 -11.86
C THR A 86 -2.48 -7.86 -10.64
N GLN A 87 -3.23 -8.41 -9.69
CA GLN A 87 -2.66 -8.91 -8.43
C GLN A 87 -1.88 -10.21 -8.62
N TYR A 88 -2.28 -11.06 -9.55
CA TYR A 88 -1.53 -12.28 -9.84
C TYR A 88 -0.22 -11.98 -10.58
N HIS A 89 -0.18 -10.99 -11.46
CA HIS A 89 1.08 -10.46 -12.02
C HIS A 89 1.97 -9.85 -10.93
N ARG A 90 1.39 -9.10 -9.96
CA ARG A 90 2.12 -8.60 -8.79
C ARG A 90 2.79 -9.74 -8.01
N LEU A 91 2.05 -10.81 -7.72
CA LEU A 91 2.60 -11.95 -7.01
C LEU A 91 3.66 -12.69 -7.82
N SER A 92 3.48 -12.83 -9.15
CA SER A 92 4.46 -13.50 -9.99
C SER A 92 5.81 -12.78 -10.03
N HIS A 93 5.80 -11.44 -9.99
CA HIS A 93 7.04 -10.65 -9.99
C HIS A 93 7.74 -10.62 -8.64
N PHE A 94 7.04 -10.93 -7.55
CA PHE A 94 7.47 -10.63 -6.18
C PHE A 94 8.82 -11.26 -5.82
N TYR A 95 9.00 -12.54 -6.09
CA TYR A 95 10.25 -13.27 -5.79
C TYR A 95 11.23 -13.36 -6.97
N LEU A 96 11.05 -12.59 -8.04
CA LEU A 96 12.12 -12.38 -9.03
C LEU A 96 13.17 -11.42 -8.47
N LEU A 97 14.44 -11.69 -8.72
CA LEU A 97 15.53 -10.74 -8.45
C LEU A 97 15.32 -9.47 -9.29
N GLY A 98 15.79 -8.34 -8.81
CA GLY A 98 15.71 -7.08 -9.58
C GLY A 98 16.55 -7.08 -10.86
N SER A 99 17.52 -8.01 -10.97
CA SER A 99 18.32 -8.27 -12.18
C SER A 99 17.70 -9.27 -13.15
N ASP A 100 16.59 -9.94 -12.76
CA ASP A 100 15.89 -10.89 -13.63
C ASP A 100 15.22 -10.13 -14.78
N GLU A 101 15.50 -10.54 -16.01
CA GLU A 101 14.96 -9.91 -17.22
C GLU A 101 13.42 -9.88 -17.28
N ARG A 102 12.75 -10.79 -16.55
CA ARG A 102 11.30 -10.87 -16.45
C ARG A 102 10.68 -9.88 -15.45
N LYS A 103 11.51 -9.31 -14.55
CA LYS A 103 11.04 -8.45 -13.46
C LYS A 103 10.28 -7.22 -13.97
N LEU A 104 10.90 -6.44 -14.84
CA LEU A 104 10.29 -5.22 -15.39
C LEU A 104 9.14 -5.51 -16.37
N PRO A 105 9.23 -6.44 -17.34
CA PRO A 105 8.09 -6.83 -18.16
C PRO A 105 6.86 -7.29 -17.36
N THR A 106 7.06 -8.06 -16.28
CA THR A 106 5.95 -8.49 -15.42
C THR A 106 5.31 -7.32 -14.69
N LEU A 107 6.11 -6.36 -14.24
CA LEU A 107 5.62 -5.13 -13.61
C LEU A 107 4.81 -4.26 -14.59
N HIS A 108 5.29 -4.14 -15.83
CA HIS A 108 4.52 -3.47 -16.89
C HIS A 108 3.19 -4.17 -17.17
N ARG A 109 3.20 -5.51 -17.25
CA ARG A 109 1.96 -6.26 -17.50
C ARG A 109 0.94 -6.07 -16.38
N MET A 110 1.39 -6.06 -15.12
CA MET A 110 0.55 -5.72 -13.97
C MET A 110 -0.10 -4.34 -14.15
N THR A 111 0.71 -3.32 -14.48
CA THR A 111 0.24 -1.94 -14.69
C THR A 111 -0.76 -1.84 -15.85
N GLU A 112 -0.53 -2.55 -16.96
CA GLU A 112 -1.44 -2.62 -18.11
C GLU A 112 -2.79 -3.24 -17.73
N CYS A 113 -2.79 -4.37 -17.01
CA CYS A 113 -4.01 -5.00 -16.51
C CYS A 113 -4.78 -4.05 -15.57
N PHE A 114 -4.09 -3.35 -14.67
CA PHE A 114 -4.73 -2.37 -13.79
C PHE A 114 -5.39 -1.23 -14.57
N LYS A 115 -4.68 -0.67 -15.54
CA LYS A 115 -5.23 0.38 -16.42
C LYS A 115 -6.41 -0.13 -17.25
N ALA A 116 -6.36 -1.39 -17.71
CA ALA A 116 -7.48 -2.02 -18.43
C ALA A 116 -8.71 -2.18 -17.51
N ALA A 117 -8.54 -2.65 -16.27
CA ALA A 117 -9.62 -2.69 -15.28
C ALA A 117 -10.18 -1.29 -15.01
N GLY A 118 -9.29 -0.31 -14.88
CA GLY A 118 -9.60 1.08 -14.55
C GLY A 118 -10.50 1.79 -15.57
N LYS A 119 -10.51 1.35 -16.84
CA LYS A 119 -11.47 1.86 -17.84
C LYS A 119 -12.93 1.60 -17.46
N TYR A 120 -13.17 0.56 -16.68
CA TYR A 120 -14.47 0.08 -16.25
C TYR A 120 -14.80 0.42 -14.79
N PHE A 121 -13.93 1.18 -14.10
CA PHE A 121 -14.28 1.75 -12.80
C PHE A 121 -15.30 2.87 -12.97
N ASP A 122 -16.02 3.20 -11.92
CA ASP A 122 -16.98 4.31 -11.90
C ASP A 122 -16.64 5.22 -10.70
N PRO A 123 -16.11 6.42 -10.96
CA PRO A 123 -15.63 6.94 -12.26
C PRO A 123 -14.39 6.20 -12.79
N PRO A 124 -14.06 6.30 -14.09
CA PRO A 124 -12.89 5.67 -14.66
C PRO A 124 -11.58 6.13 -13.99
N LEU A 125 -10.60 5.22 -13.94
CA LEU A 125 -9.28 5.49 -13.37
C LEU A 125 -8.57 6.62 -14.11
N GLU A 126 -8.10 7.62 -13.38
CA GLU A 126 -7.26 8.69 -13.92
C GLU A 126 -5.78 8.38 -13.67
N SER A 127 -5.01 8.14 -14.74
CA SER A 127 -3.55 8.06 -14.66
C SER A 127 -2.94 9.46 -14.59
N ILE A 128 -2.04 9.67 -13.65
CA ILE A 128 -1.38 10.94 -13.42
C ILE A 128 0.14 10.80 -13.39
N GLU A 129 0.83 11.91 -13.49
CA GLU A 129 2.29 11.99 -13.33
C GLU A 129 2.64 13.15 -12.40
N ILE A 130 3.43 12.89 -11.38
CA ILE A 130 3.89 13.89 -10.41
C ILE A 130 5.31 14.34 -10.80
N PRO A 131 5.55 15.63 -11.07
CA PRO A 131 6.89 16.15 -11.32
C PRO A 131 7.79 15.99 -10.10
N TYR A 132 8.97 15.41 -10.29
CA TYR A 132 9.92 15.18 -9.20
C TYR A 132 11.37 15.15 -9.73
N GLU A 133 12.21 16.10 -9.33
CA GLU A 133 13.66 16.14 -9.64
C GLU A 133 13.98 15.81 -11.11
N GLY A 134 13.29 16.45 -12.05
CA GLY A 134 13.47 16.27 -13.51
C GLY A 134 12.87 14.98 -14.07
N LYS A 135 12.20 14.17 -13.26
CA LYS A 135 11.46 12.97 -13.63
C LYS A 135 9.95 13.18 -13.46
N ARG A 136 9.17 12.21 -13.91
CA ARG A 136 7.72 12.15 -13.70
C ARG A 136 7.38 10.83 -13.02
N LEU A 137 6.87 10.90 -11.79
CA LEU A 137 6.48 9.73 -11.01
C LEU A 137 5.07 9.31 -11.41
N PRO A 138 4.87 8.07 -11.92
CA PRO A 138 3.55 7.61 -12.31
C PRO A 138 2.66 7.37 -11.10
N GLY A 139 1.37 7.63 -11.27
CA GLY A 139 0.38 7.44 -10.20
C GLY A 139 -1.04 7.47 -10.73
N TYR A 140 -1.98 7.48 -9.82
CA TYR A 140 -3.40 7.46 -10.10
C TYR A 140 -4.14 8.39 -9.15
N PHE A 141 -5.14 9.09 -9.68
CA PHE A 141 -6.08 9.88 -8.90
C PHE A 141 -7.46 9.24 -8.95
N LEU A 142 -8.06 9.09 -7.80
CA LEU A 142 -9.39 8.54 -7.60
C LEU A 142 -10.28 9.63 -7.00
N PRO A 143 -11.22 10.21 -7.75
CA PRO A 143 -12.13 11.21 -7.19
C PRO A 143 -13.08 10.58 -6.17
N ALA A 144 -13.45 11.36 -5.17
CA ALA A 144 -14.42 10.98 -4.14
C ALA A 144 -15.76 10.59 -4.73
N LEU A 145 -16.40 9.56 -4.17
CA LEU A 145 -17.74 9.14 -4.59
C LEU A 145 -18.82 9.77 -3.73
N ASN A 146 -20.00 10.00 -4.36
CA ASN A 146 -21.20 10.46 -3.67
C ASN A 146 -21.01 11.76 -2.86
N VAL A 147 -20.23 12.70 -3.38
CA VAL A 147 -19.99 14.01 -2.75
C VAL A 147 -20.59 15.15 -3.57
N ASP A 148 -20.89 16.27 -2.91
CA ASP A 148 -21.29 17.53 -3.52
C ASP A 148 -20.19 18.58 -3.35
N GLY A 149 -19.46 18.89 -4.44
CA GLY A 149 -18.37 19.86 -4.47
C GLY A 149 -17.02 19.29 -4.03
N PRO A 150 -16.04 20.18 -3.75
CA PRO A 150 -14.70 19.77 -3.37
C PRO A 150 -14.68 18.95 -2.08
N ALA A 151 -14.00 17.80 -2.10
CA ALA A 151 -13.91 16.88 -0.97
C ALA A 151 -12.47 16.82 -0.42
N PRO A 152 -12.29 16.35 0.84
CA PRO A 152 -10.97 16.09 1.38
C PRO A 152 -10.19 15.11 0.50
N ALA A 153 -8.85 15.20 0.50
CA ALA A 153 -7.99 14.30 -0.24
C ALA A 153 -7.02 13.56 0.67
N LEU A 154 -6.77 12.30 0.36
CA LEU A 154 -5.76 11.48 1.01
C LEU A 154 -4.66 11.10 0.02
N ILE A 155 -3.42 11.37 0.38
CA ILE A 155 -2.23 10.87 -0.30
C ILE A 155 -1.85 9.54 0.36
N TYR A 156 -1.52 8.52 -0.43
CA TYR A 156 -1.06 7.24 0.09
C TYR A 156 0.42 7.02 -0.17
N LEU A 157 1.15 6.65 0.88
CA LEU A 157 2.54 6.21 0.79
C LEU A 157 2.64 4.69 0.98
N ASN A 158 3.31 4.06 0.04
CA ASN A 158 3.48 2.61 -0.01
C ASN A 158 4.45 2.10 1.06
N GLY A 159 4.22 0.87 1.53
CA GLY A 159 5.23 0.07 2.20
C GLY A 159 6.42 -0.25 1.28
N ALA A 160 7.42 -0.93 1.82
CA ALA A 160 8.65 -1.24 1.07
C ALA A 160 8.39 -2.07 -0.21
N ASP A 161 7.40 -2.93 -0.20
CA ASP A 161 7.10 -3.91 -1.25
C ASP A 161 5.68 -3.81 -1.82
N SER A 162 4.91 -2.80 -1.41
CA SER A 162 3.58 -2.56 -1.97
C SER A 162 3.67 -1.71 -3.24
N LEU A 163 2.72 -1.89 -4.14
CA LEU A 163 2.64 -1.22 -5.43
C LEU A 163 1.35 -0.40 -5.52
N SER A 164 1.39 0.72 -6.23
CA SER A 164 0.24 1.61 -6.33
C SER A 164 -1.02 0.92 -6.86
N GLU A 165 -0.86 -0.03 -7.75
CA GLU A 165 -1.95 -0.83 -8.32
C GLU A 165 -2.61 -1.77 -7.29
N GLU A 166 -1.85 -2.21 -6.26
CA GLU A 166 -2.39 -2.95 -5.12
C GLU A 166 -3.14 -2.03 -4.16
N VAL A 167 -2.65 -0.81 -4.00
CA VAL A 167 -3.20 0.17 -3.05
C VAL A 167 -4.66 0.52 -3.37
N TYR A 168 -5.06 0.47 -4.65
CA TYR A 168 -6.47 0.62 -5.01
C TYR A 168 -7.38 -0.33 -4.23
N PHE A 169 -6.99 -1.60 -4.13
CA PHE A 169 -7.75 -2.63 -3.41
C PHE A 169 -7.53 -2.57 -1.90
N THR A 170 -6.35 -2.13 -1.48
CA THR A 170 -6.01 -2.02 -0.05
C THR A 170 -6.73 -0.87 0.65
N ALA A 171 -6.83 0.30 0.00
CA ALA A 171 -7.35 1.51 0.63
C ALA A 171 -8.10 2.43 -0.35
N GLY A 172 -7.71 2.48 -1.64
CA GLY A 172 -8.16 3.49 -2.58
C GLY A 172 -9.67 3.45 -2.81
N ARG A 173 -10.21 2.27 -3.10
CA ARG A 173 -11.64 2.09 -3.29
C ARG A 173 -12.45 2.43 -2.04
N ALA A 174 -12.00 1.97 -0.88
CA ALA A 174 -12.65 2.30 0.37
C ALA A 174 -12.63 3.82 0.63
N ALA A 175 -11.50 4.49 0.42
CA ALA A 175 -11.41 5.94 0.56
C ALA A 175 -12.42 6.67 -0.32
N GLN A 176 -12.55 6.27 -1.61
CA GLN A 176 -13.57 6.84 -2.51
C GLN A 176 -14.99 6.67 -1.96
N GLU A 177 -15.34 5.47 -1.50
CA GLU A 177 -16.66 5.12 -0.96
C GLU A 177 -16.94 5.88 0.36
N PHE A 178 -15.92 6.18 1.16
CA PHE A 178 -15.99 7.05 2.33
C PHE A 178 -16.03 8.55 1.97
N GLY A 179 -15.96 8.92 0.69
CA GLY A 179 -16.08 10.29 0.20
C GLY A 179 -14.77 11.09 0.17
N TYR A 180 -13.62 10.44 0.14
CA TYR A 180 -12.32 11.07 0.00
C TYR A 180 -11.82 10.98 -1.44
N ASN A 181 -11.25 12.06 -1.96
CA ASN A 181 -10.33 11.97 -3.08
C ASN A 181 -9.09 11.18 -2.63
N PHE A 182 -8.56 10.35 -3.49
CA PHE A 182 -7.43 9.51 -3.11
C PHE A 182 -6.36 9.52 -4.19
N LEU A 183 -5.12 9.80 -3.80
CA LEU A 183 -3.97 9.80 -4.68
C LEU A 183 -2.98 8.73 -4.23
N MET A 184 -2.68 7.80 -5.13
CA MET A 184 -1.65 6.77 -4.99
C MET A 184 -0.66 6.90 -6.14
N TYR A 185 0.63 6.81 -5.85
CA TYR A 185 1.68 7.00 -6.85
C TYR A 185 2.90 6.14 -6.53
N ASN A 186 3.68 5.82 -7.53
CA ASN A 186 4.96 5.15 -7.34
C ASN A 186 5.98 6.18 -6.82
N ALA A 187 6.00 6.37 -5.50
CA ALA A 187 6.98 7.22 -4.83
C ALA A 187 8.42 6.71 -5.06
N PRO A 188 9.46 7.50 -4.78
CA PRO A 188 10.84 7.02 -4.77
C PRO A 188 10.98 5.69 -4.00
N GLY A 189 11.53 4.67 -4.65
CA GLY A 189 11.64 3.30 -4.12
C GLY A 189 10.49 2.36 -4.49
N VAL A 190 9.43 2.84 -5.16
CA VAL A 190 8.22 2.04 -5.45
C VAL A 190 8.11 1.72 -6.95
N GLY A 191 7.77 0.49 -7.28
CA GLY A 191 7.31 0.05 -8.59
C GLY A 191 8.15 0.54 -9.77
N LEU A 192 7.50 1.14 -10.76
CA LEU A 192 8.18 1.67 -11.96
C LEU A 192 9.16 2.79 -11.64
N THR A 193 8.92 3.58 -10.61
CA THR A 193 9.87 4.61 -10.16
C THR A 193 11.20 4.00 -9.72
N LEU A 194 11.18 2.86 -9.06
CA LEU A 194 12.39 2.14 -8.68
C LEU A 194 13.02 1.39 -9.85
N TYR A 195 12.23 0.53 -10.52
CA TYR A 195 12.76 -0.45 -11.47
C TYR A 195 12.99 0.10 -12.88
N GLU A 196 12.24 1.13 -13.30
CA GLU A 196 12.40 1.73 -14.64
C GLU A 196 13.12 3.07 -14.58
N LEU A 197 12.72 3.96 -13.63
CA LEU A 197 13.33 5.28 -13.51
C LEU A 197 14.61 5.28 -12.66
N GLY A 198 14.92 4.18 -11.95
CA GLY A 198 16.11 4.03 -11.13
C GLY A 198 16.16 4.99 -9.94
N VAL A 199 15.01 5.37 -9.36
CA VAL A 199 14.93 6.31 -8.23
C VAL A 199 14.69 5.55 -6.93
N PRO A 200 15.73 5.40 -6.07
CA PRO A 200 15.59 4.78 -4.76
C PRO A 200 14.83 5.70 -3.80
N THR A 201 14.39 5.15 -2.67
CA THR A 201 13.78 5.95 -1.60
C THR A 201 14.81 6.84 -0.90
N ARG A 202 14.31 7.81 -0.14
CA ARG A 202 15.11 8.74 0.66
C ARG A 202 14.45 8.99 2.03
N PRO A 203 15.25 9.30 3.09
CA PRO A 203 14.71 9.47 4.44
C PRO A 203 13.88 10.75 4.62
N ASP A 204 14.13 11.80 3.85
CA ASP A 204 13.42 13.07 3.88
C ASP A 204 12.19 13.05 2.95
N SER A 205 11.18 12.29 3.36
CA SER A 205 9.99 11.98 2.57
C SER A 205 9.15 13.23 2.19
N GLU A 206 9.28 14.32 2.91
CA GLU A 206 8.67 15.59 2.54
C GLU A 206 9.08 16.05 1.13
N LYS A 207 10.26 15.67 0.64
CA LYS A 207 10.76 16.05 -0.68
C LYS A 207 9.97 15.47 -1.84
N PHE A 208 9.34 14.30 -1.65
CA PHE A 208 8.50 13.69 -2.67
C PHE A 208 7.00 13.72 -2.32
N VAL A 209 6.64 14.14 -1.10
CA VAL A 209 5.25 14.38 -0.70
C VAL A 209 4.80 15.79 -1.09
N SER A 210 5.64 16.81 -0.88
CA SER A 210 5.29 18.21 -1.21
C SER A 210 4.85 18.41 -2.67
N PRO A 211 5.51 17.83 -3.70
CA PRO A 211 5.02 17.90 -5.08
C PRO A 211 3.63 17.28 -5.30
N VAL A 212 3.26 16.28 -4.50
CA VAL A 212 1.92 15.68 -4.55
C VAL A 212 0.89 16.62 -3.94
N VAL A 213 1.25 17.30 -2.85
CA VAL A 213 0.39 18.32 -2.25
C VAL A 213 0.17 19.47 -3.24
N ASP A 214 1.24 19.96 -3.91
CA ASP A 214 1.16 20.98 -4.96
C ASP A 214 0.19 20.57 -6.08
N TYR A 215 0.27 19.30 -6.52
CA TYR A 215 -0.62 18.74 -7.53
C TYR A 215 -2.09 18.74 -7.05
N LEU A 216 -2.35 18.32 -5.81
CA LEU A 216 -3.70 18.26 -5.26
C LEU A 216 -4.31 19.66 -5.04
N GLU A 217 -3.51 20.65 -4.65
CA GLU A 217 -3.98 22.04 -4.52
C GLU A 217 -4.44 22.65 -5.84
N GLY A 218 -3.94 22.15 -6.97
CA GLY A 218 -4.36 22.56 -8.31
C GLY A 218 -5.64 21.90 -8.83
N ARG A 219 -6.25 20.97 -8.06
CA ARG A 219 -7.43 20.22 -8.50
C ARG A 219 -8.72 20.81 -7.96
N PHE A 220 -9.71 20.99 -8.83
CA PHE A 220 -10.99 21.58 -8.44
C PHE A 220 -11.88 20.65 -7.58
N GLU A 221 -11.65 19.33 -7.67
CA GLU A 221 -12.35 18.32 -6.86
C GLU A 221 -11.85 18.26 -5.42
N VAL A 222 -10.68 18.86 -5.15
CA VAL A 222 -9.99 18.76 -3.87
C VAL A 222 -10.23 19.99 -3.02
N ASN A 223 -10.64 19.79 -1.77
CA ASN A 223 -10.56 20.82 -0.75
C ASN A 223 -9.10 20.92 -0.24
N SER A 224 -8.37 21.90 -0.74
CA SER A 224 -6.94 22.09 -0.43
C SER A 224 -6.65 22.33 1.07
N GLY A 225 -7.65 22.77 1.83
CA GLY A 225 -7.57 22.89 3.29
C GLY A 225 -7.71 21.56 4.04
N GLN A 226 -7.99 20.45 3.35
CA GLN A 226 -8.29 19.14 3.92
C GLN A 226 -7.50 18.03 3.21
N ILE A 227 -6.17 18.16 3.17
CA ILE A 227 -5.26 17.14 2.62
C ILE A 227 -4.68 16.32 3.77
N GLY A 228 -4.90 15.01 3.73
CA GLY A 228 -4.37 14.04 4.68
C GLY A 228 -3.34 13.10 4.06
N LEU A 229 -2.61 12.37 4.89
CA LEU A 229 -1.60 11.42 4.49
C LEU A 229 -1.85 10.07 5.18
N LEU A 230 -1.92 9.01 4.40
CA LEU A 230 -2.08 7.62 4.86
C LEU A 230 -0.90 6.79 4.37
N GLY A 231 -0.41 5.88 5.16
CA GLY A 231 0.62 4.95 4.72
C GLY A 231 0.72 3.70 5.57
N GLU A 232 1.46 2.72 5.06
CA GLU A 232 1.60 1.41 5.70
C GLU A 232 3.06 0.95 5.78
N SER A 233 3.40 0.14 6.79
CA SER A 233 4.69 -0.57 6.85
C SER A 233 5.90 0.38 6.81
N PHE A 234 6.76 0.31 5.81
CA PHE A 234 7.88 1.23 5.65
C PHE A 234 7.44 2.70 5.62
N ALA A 235 6.26 2.99 5.05
CA ALA A 235 5.68 4.32 5.15
C ALA A 235 5.24 4.69 6.57
N GLY A 236 5.27 3.74 7.50
CA GLY A 236 5.16 4.00 8.94
C GLY A 236 6.19 4.98 9.47
N TYR A 237 7.35 5.06 8.80
CA TYR A 237 8.35 6.10 9.01
C TYR A 237 8.09 7.32 8.10
N LEU A 238 7.81 7.09 6.82
CA LEU A 238 7.73 8.17 5.81
C LEU A 238 6.59 9.17 6.09
N VAL A 239 5.43 8.68 6.57
CA VAL A 239 4.25 9.49 6.88
C VAL A 239 4.51 10.49 8.03
N PRO A 240 4.92 10.05 9.24
CA PRO A 240 5.24 10.97 10.32
C PRO A 240 6.38 11.94 9.95
N ARG A 241 7.38 11.45 9.21
CA ARG A 241 8.47 12.29 8.71
C ARG A 241 7.95 13.40 7.81
N ALA A 242 7.16 13.07 6.78
CA ALA A 242 6.59 14.07 5.87
C ALA A 242 5.72 15.07 6.63
N ALA A 243 4.84 14.61 7.53
CA ALA A 243 3.95 15.48 8.32
C ALA A 243 4.70 16.45 9.24
N ALA A 244 5.92 16.10 9.66
CA ALA A 244 6.74 16.98 10.48
C ALA A 244 7.27 18.20 9.71
N PHE A 245 7.37 18.13 8.38
CA PHE A 245 7.95 19.18 7.53
C PHE A 245 6.96 19.78 6.53
N GLU A 246 6.01 19.01 5.98
CA GLU A 246 4.96 19.48 5.07
C GLU A 246 3.71 19.91 5.86
N LYS A 247 3.63 21.20 6.20
CA LYS A 247 2.59 21.74 7.09
C LYS A 247 1.20 21.89 6.46
N ARG A 248 1.09 21.68 5.16
CA ARG A 248 -0.21 21.64 4.47
C ARG A 248 -0.95 20.31 4.71
N ILE A 249 -0.25 19.27 5.20
CA ILE A 249 -0.88 18.04 5.68
C ILE A 249 -1.63 18.33 6.99
N LYS A 250 -2.94 18.04 7.00
CA LYS A 250 -3.85 18.39 8.11
C LYS A 250 -4.15 17.26 9.06
N ALA A 251 -4.02 16.01 8.61
CA ALA A 251 -4.18 14.81 9.44
C ALA A 251 -3.41 13.65 8.81
N THR A 252 -2.90 12.74 9.63
CA THR A 252 -2.15 11.58 9.16
C THR A 252 -2.61 10.29 9.82
N ALA A 253 -2.58 9.19 9.07
CA ALA A 253 -2.81 7.86 9.63
C ALA A 253 -1.75 6.87 9.15
N VAL A 254 -1.39 5.92 9.99
CA VAL A 254 -0.34 4.94 9.70
C VAL A 254 -0.82 3.55 10.13
N TRP A 255 -0.71 2.59 9.22
CA TRP A 255 -0.87 1.17 9.50
C TRP A 255 0.50 0.52 9.69
N SER A 256 0.72 -0.15 10.82
CA SER A 256 2.01 -0.69 11.22
C SER A 256 3.10 0.39 11.32
N PRO A 257 3.01 1.29 12.32
CA PRO A 257 3.95 2.40 12.50
C PRO A 257 5.40 1.95 12.71
N VAL A 258 6.35 2.70 12.16
CA VAL A 258 7.79 2.46 12.25
C VAL A 258 8.47 3.70 12.84
N TYR A 259 9.00 3.59 14.06
CA TYR A 259 9.72 4.68 14.70
C TYR A 259 11.16 4.81 14.17
N GLU A 260 11.78 3.68 13.90
CA GLU A 260 13.09 3.57 13.26
C GLU A 260 13.19 2.29 12.44
N VAL A 261 13.81 2.35 11.28
CA VAL A 261 14.00 1.19 10.43
C VAL A 261 15.13 0.32 10.99
N ASN A 262 14.76 -0.78 11.63
CA ASN A 262 15.68 -1.76 12.17
C ASN A 262 15.63 -3.07 11.36
N LEU A 263 16.39 -3.12 10.29
CA LEU A 263 16.43 -4.29 9.38
C LEU A 263 17.05 -5.53 10.02
N GLY A 264 17.93 -5.37 11.02
CA GLY A 264 18.59 -6.48 11.71
C GLY A 264 17.61 -7.46 12.35
N HIS A 265 16.43 -6.98 12.76
CA HIS A 265 15.39 -7.81 13.35
C HIS A 265 14.90 -8.94 12.42
N THR A 266 14.75 -8.65 11.13
CA THR A 266 14.17 -9.60 10.16
C THR A 266 15.11 -9.99 9.04
N TRP A 267 16.32 -9.42 8.97
CA TRP A 267 17.20 -9.58 7.80
C TRP A 267 17.53 -11.05 7.48
N ALA A 268 17.88 -11.82 8.50
CA ALA A 268 18.20 -13.24 8.32
C ALA A 268 16.99 -14.09 7.86
N LEU A 269 15.78 -13.63 8.15
CA LEU A 269 14.53 -14.30 7.76
C LEU A 269 14.06 -13.93 6.36
N ARG A 270 14.64 -12.88 5.75
CA ARG A 270 14.22 -12.39 4.44
C ARG A 270 14.70 -13.31 3.32
N PRO A 271 13.82 -13.71 2.39
CA PRO A 271 14.25 -14.38 1.16
C PRO A 271 15.20 -13.50 0.35
N GLU A 272 16.10 -14.14 -0.40
CA GLU A 272 17.10 -13.42 -1.20
C GLU A 272 16.52 -12.36 -2.13
N PRO A 273 15.41 -12.61 -2.87
CA PRO A 273 14.82 -11.56 -3.72
C PRO A 273 14.31 -10.34 -2.93
N PHE A 274 13.91 -10.53 -1.67
CA PHE A 274 13.51 -9.42 -0.81
C PHE A 274 14.69 -8.63 -0.25
N LYS A 275 15.84 -9.29 -0.03
CA LYS A 275 17.11 -8.61 0.30
C LYS A 275 17.59 -7.79 -0.89
N ASP A 276 17.61 -8.36 -2.09
CA ASP A 276 17.96 -7.65 -3.33
C ASP A 276 17.03 -6.44 -3.55
N HIS A 277 15.73 -6.61 -3.35
CA HIS A 277 14.79 -5.49 -3.40
C HIS A 277 15.13 -4.39 -2.38
N THR A 278 15.48 -4.77 -1.14
CA THR A 278 15.85 -3.80 -0.09
C THR A 278 17.13 -3.03 -0.44
N ILE A 279 18.11 -3.70 -1.04
CA ILE A 279 19.35 -3.07 -1.55
C ILE A 279 18.97 -1.98 -2.57
N ARG A 280 18.12 -2.31 -3.54
CA ARG A 280 17.64 -1.36 -4.58
C ARG A 280 16.79 -0.24 -4.00
N LEU A 281 15.85 -0.59 -3.12
CA LEU A 281 14.96 0.36 -2.43
C LEU A 281 15.75 1.50 -1.76
N LEU A 282 16.84 1.15 -1.05
CA LEU A 282 17.68 2.13 -0.36
C LEU A 282 18.79 2.70 -1.26
N GLY A 283 18.91 2.26 -2.52
CA GLY A 283 20.03 2.60 -3.39
C GLY A 283 21.37 2.21 -2.79
N ALA A 284 21.40 1.09 -2.06
CA ALA A 284 22.59 0.54 -1.44
C ALA A 284 23.41 -0.28 -2.43
N LYS A 285 24.71 -0.46 -2.13
CA LYS A 285 25.64 -1.25 -2.94
C LYS A 285 25.61 -2.72 -2.56
N ASP A 286 25.48 -2.98 -1.27
CA ASP A 286 25.51 -4.30 -0.65
C ASP A 286 24.78 -4.30 0.70
N GLU A 287 24.81 -5.41 1.41
CA GLU A 287 24.19 -5.59 2.72
C GLU A 287 24.75 -4.63 3.78
N ALA A 288 26.07 -4.40 3.80
CA ALA A 288 26.67 -3.48 4.76
C ALA A 288 26.20 -2.04 4.56
N ASP A 289 26.09 -1.61 3.28
CA ASP A 289 25.57 -0.29 2.91
C ASP A 289 24.07 -0.18 3.22
N VAL A 290 23.28 -1.28 3.12
CA VAL A 290 21.87 -1.31 3.57
C VAL A 290 21.76 -0.95 5.04
N PHE A 291 22.56 -1.59 5.91
CA PHE A 291 22.52 -1.28 7.34
C PHE A 291 22.99 0.13 7.65
N GLU A 292 23.98 0.64 6.93
CA GLU A 292 24.42 2.04 7.10
C GLU A 292 23.34 3.03 6.69
N LYS A 293 22.78 2.88 5.49
CA LYS A 293 21.75 3.78 4.97
C LYS A 293 20.44 3.72 5.76
N SER A 294 20.08 2.54 6.25
CA SER A 294 18.83 2.38 7.03
C SER A 294 18.84 3.19 8.34
N ARG A 295 20.00 3.51 8.91
CA ARG A 295 20.12 4.35 10.12
C ARG A 295 19.57 5.75 9.95
N ALA A 296 19.51 6.28 8.72
CA ALA A 296 18.93 7.59 8.43
C ALA A 296 17.39 7.59 8.54
N TYR A 297 16.75 6.41 8.51
CA TYR A 297 15.31 6.28 8.60
C TYR A 297 14.89 6.12 10.06
N THR A 298 14.99 7.20 10.81
CA THR A 298 14.61 7.26 12.23
C THR A 298 13.90 8.56 12.56
N LEU A 299 12.87 8.49 13.39
CA LEU A 299 12.19 9.66 13.95
C LEU A 299 12.89 10.16 15.23
N ARG A 300 13.88 9.43 15.72
CA ARG A 300 14.68 9.82 16.89
C ARG A 300 15.43 11.14 16.61
N ASN A 301 15.26 12.10 17.54
CA ASN A 301 15.89 13.41 17.42
C ASN A 301 15.58 14.16 16.11
N MET A 302 14.43 13.85 15.50
CA MET A 302 13.95 14.54 14.30
C MET A 302 13.76 16.03 14.60
N PRO A 303 14.33 16.96 13.79
CA PRO A 303 14.23 18.39 14.05
C PRO A 303 12.84 18.97 13.75
N GLY A 304 12.02 18.27 12.96
CA GLY A 304 10.65 18.65 12.64
C GLY A 304 9.64 18.17 13.69
N GLU A 305 8.51 18.83 13.75
CA GLU A 305 7.44 18.51 14.70
C GLU A 305 6.17 18.06 13.99
N ILE A 306 5.61 16.92 14.41
CA ILE A 306 4.31 16.46 13.96
C ILE A 306 3.24 17.25 14.70
N THR A 307 2.72 18.30 14.06
CA THR A 307 1.74 19.22 14.66
C THR A 307 0.29 18.92 14.27
N CYS A 308 0.07 18.21 13.15
CA CYS A 308 -1.25 17.72 12.77
C CYS A 308 -1.64 16.50 13.60
N PRO A 309 -2.95 16.18 13.72
CA PRO A 309 -3.41 14.93 14.32
C PRO A 309 -2.81 13.70 13.62
N ILE A 310 -2.47 12.67 14.40
CA ILE A 310 -1.92 11.41 13.90
C ILE A 310 -2.62 10.20 14.52
N TYR A 311 -3.02 9.26 13.66
CA TYR A 311 -3.59 7.97 14.03
C TYR A 311 -2.60 6.84 13.74
N LEU A 312 -2.39 5.96 14.72
CA LEU A 312 -1.41 4.89 14.66
C LEU A 312 -2.13 3.56 14.93
N LEU A 313 -2.35 2.80 13.86
CA LEU A 313 -3.03 1.51 13.92
C LEU A 313 -2.01 0.38 13.87
N GLN A 314 -2.01 -0.48 14.89
CA GLN A 314 -1.04 -1.56 15.05
C GLN A 314 -1.73 -2.88 15.36
N GLY A 315 -1.42 -3.93 14.60
CA GLY A 315 -1.78 -5.30 14.96
C GLY A 315 -0.83 -5.87 16.02
N SER A 316 -1.38 -6.53 17.04
CA SER A 316 -0.59 -7.06 18.17
C SER A 316 0.35 -8.20 17.77
N GLU A 317 0.11 -8.87 16.64
CA GLU A 317 0.91 -9.98 16.14
C GLU A 317 1.77 -9.62 14.91
N ASP A 318 2.06 -8.35 14.73
CA ASP A 318 2.93 -7.88 13.65
C ASP A 318 4.41 -8.26 13.92
N TRP A 319 4.86 -9.33 13.29
CA TRP A 319 6.23 -9.83 13.44
C TRP A 319 7.24 -9.15 12.50
N LEU A 320 6.76 -8.38 11.51
CA LEU A 320 7.64 -7.70 10.54
C LEU A 320 8.25 -6.42 11.10
N ILE A 321 7.59 -5.77 12.04
CA ILE A 321 8.07 -4.55 12.68
C ILE A 321 8.78 -4.89 14.00
N HIS A 322 9.96 -4.29 14.21
CA HIS A 322 10.68 -4.42 15.48
C HIS A 322 9.94 -3.65 16.59
N ARG A 323 9.50 -4.35 17.63
CA ARG A 323 8.76 -3.78 18.76
C ARG A 323 7.59 -2.90 18.31
N PRO A 324 6.60 -3.47 17.62
CA PRO A 324 5.58 -2.70 16.91
C PRO A 324 4.74 -1.80 17.82
N ILE A 325 4.38 -2.26 19.00
CA ILE A 325 3.58 -1.48 19.97
C ILE A 325 4.41 -0.32 20.53
N GLU A 326 5.68 -0.57 20.91
CA GLU A 326 6.59 0.46 21.39
C GLU A 326 6.90 1.52 20.32
N ALA A 327 6.99 1.11 19.04
CA ALA A 327 7.17 2.04 17.92
C ALA A 327 5.98 3.00 17.81
N ALA A 328 4.75 2.48 17.84
CA ALA A 328 3.53 3.29 17.82
C ALA A 328 3.48 4.27 18.99
N LEU A 329 3.74 3.78 20.21
CA LEU A 329 3.75 4.62 21.41
C LEU A 329 4.86 5.67 21.41
N ALA A 330 6.03 5.38 20.82
CA ALA A 330 7.13 6.33 20.69
C ALA A 330 6.76 7.49 19.75
N ILE A 331 6.12 7.20 18.61
CA ILE A 331 5.62 8.23 17.68
C ILE A 331 4.56 9.08 18.38
N ALA A 332 3.59 8.45 19.05
CA ALA A 332 2.53 9.17 19.75
C ALA A 332 3.09 10.15 20.82
N ARG A 333 4.09 9.71 21.59
CA ARG A 333 4.74 10.58 22.60
C ARG A 333 5.53 11.73 22.00
N GLN A 334 6.06 11.58 20.79
CA GLN A 334 6.82 12.63 20.11
C GLN A 334 5.92 13.63 19.37
N ALA A 335 4.71 13.23 18.98
CA ALA A 335 3.77 14.10 18.31
C ALA A 335 3.38 15.29 19.20
N LYS A 336 3.35 16.51 18.64
CA LYS A 336 2.86 17.73 19.29
C LYS A 336 1.37 17.93 19.06
N GLY A 337 0.84 17.39 17.95
CA GLY A 337 -0.59 17.33 17.69
C GLY A 337 -1.27 16.22 18.48
N HIS A 338 -2.58 16.11 18.32
CA HIS A 338 -3.35 15.00 18.90
C HIS A 338 -2.85 13.65 18.32
N ALA A 339 -2.50 12.72 19.18
CA ALA A 339 -2.07 11.39 18.78
C ALA A 339 -3.00 10.33 19.39
N GLU A 340 -3.47 9.41 18.55
CA GLU A 340 -4.29 8.27 18.95
C GLU A 340 -3.63 6.97 18.49
N VAL A 341 -3.51 6.02 19.42
CA VAL A 341 -2.93 4.70 19.15
C VAL A 341 -4.02 3.66 19.34
N ARG A 342 -4.24 2.85 18.32
CA ARG A 342 -5.13 1.70 18.35
C ARG A 342 -4.29 0.43 18.18
N ILE A 343 -4.33 -0.45 19.17
CA ILE A 343 -3.77 -1.80 19.06
C ILE A 343 -4.94 -2.75 18.84
N VAL A 344 -4.88 -3.53 17.75
CA VAL A 344 -5.85 -4.57 17.46
C VAL A 344 -5.38 -5.87 18.09
N GLU A 345 -6.12 -6.35 19.09
CA GLU A 345 -5.77 -7.53 19.84
C GLU A 345 -6.51 -8.77 19.34
N ARG A 346 -5.90 -9.95 19.50
CA ARG A 346 -6.50 -11.22 19.06
C ARG A 346 -7.79 -11.57 19.78
N ASP A 347 -7.92 -11.21 21.03
CA ASP A 347 -9.10 -11.49 21.85
C ASP A 347 -10.35 -10.70 21.43
N GLU A 348 -10.19 -9.69 20.57
CA GLU A 348 -11.32 -9.02 19.91
C GLU A 348 -12.06 -9.96 18.93
N GLY A 349 -11.41 -11.03 18.47
CA GLY A 349 -12.04 -12.10 17.69
C GLY A 349 -12.37 -11.77 16.23
N VAL A 350 -11.96 -10.59 15.73
CA VAL A 350 -12.30 -10.10 14.38
C VAL A 350 -11.12 -10.12 13.40
N GLY A 351 -9.90 -10.49 13.82
CA GLY A 351 -8.69 -10.37 13.01
C GLY A 351 -8.16 -8.93 12.95
N GLY A 352 -7.37 -8.60 11.92
CA GLY A 352 -6.67 -7.31 11.84
C GLY A 352 -5.43 -7.24 12.73
N VAL A 353 -4.95 -8.37 13.24
CA VAL A 353 -3.86 -8.46 14.20
C VAL A 353 -2.48 -8.53 13.57
N CYS A 354 -2.39 -8.84 12.30
CA CYS A 354 -1.13 -8.98 11.60
C CYS A 354 -0.65 -7.65 10.98
N HIS A 355 0.48 -7.70 10.30
CA HIS A 355 1.11 -6.54 9.65
C HIS A 355 0.13 -5.80 8.72
N CYS A 356 -0.05 -4.50 8.94
CA CYS A 356 -0.95 -3.62 8.18
C CYS A 356 -2.39 -4.14 8.09
N GLN A 357 -2.84 -4.91 9.06
CA GLN A 357 -4.19 -5.50 9.15
C GLN A 357 -4.63 -6.28 7.89
N LYS A 358 -3.65 -6.84 7.13
CA LYS A 358 -3.91 -7.52 5.84
C LYS A 358 -4.74 -8.80 5.98
N ASP A 359 -4.89 -9.33 7.18
CA ASP A 359 -5.80 -10.44 7.50
C ASP A 359 -7.27 -10.00 7.62
N ASN A 360 -7.52 -8.71 7.92
CA ASN A 360 -8.86 -8.10 7.84
C ASN A 360 -8.78 -6.58 7.68
N LEU A 361 -8.78 -6.11 6.43
CA LEU A 361 -8.74 -4.68 6.11
C LEU A 361 -9.99 -3.90 6.53
N HIS A 362 -11.14 -4.55 6.74
CA HIS A 362 -12.34 -3.86 7.20
C HIS A 362 -12.14 -3.19 8.55
N VAL A 363 -11.33 -3.79 9.44
CA VAL A 363 -10.94 -3.16 10.72
C VAL A 363 -10.15 -1.88 10.45
N ALA A 364 -9.14 -1.94 9.57
CA ALA A 364 -8.34 -0.77 9.23
C ALA A 364 -9.16 0.34 8.58
N HIS A 365 -10.06 -0.01 7.66
CA HIS A 365 -10.91 0.96 6.98
C HIS A 365 -11.87 1.65 7.95
N LEU A 366 -12.60 0.88 8.76
CA LEU A 366 -13.56 1.43 9.72
C LEU A 366 -12.90 2.44 10.66
N ASP A 367 -11.81 2.03 11.29
CA ASP A 367 -11.12 2.83 12.28
C ASP A 367 -10.49 4.07 11.64
N THR A 368 -9.74 3.89 10.54
CA THR A 368 -8.99 4.96 9.88
C THR A 368 -9.91 6.03 9.26
N PHE A 369 -10.93 5.62 8.50
CA PHE A 369 -11.79 6.59 7.82
C PHE A 369 -12.74 7.30 8.78
N ASN A 370 -13.22 6.65 9.85
CA ASN A 370 -13.94 7.33 10.93
C ASN A 370 -13.05 8.33 11.65
N TRP A 371 -11.77 7.99 11.86
CA TRP A 371 -10.82 8.91 12.45
C TRP A 371 -10.53 10.12 11.55
N PHE A 372 -10.30 9.91 10.25
CA PHE A 372 -10.15 11.01 9.29
C PHE A 372 -11.38 11.92 9.23
N LYS A 373 -12.59 11.35 9.28
CA LYS A 373 -13.83 12.13 9.33
C LYS A 373 -13.85 13.11 10.51
N LYS A 374 -13.30 12.69 11.65
CA LYS A 374 -13.24 13.51 12.87
C LYS A 374 -12.16 14.59 12.81
N HIS A 375 -10.98 14.28 12.23
CA HIS A 375 -9.79 15.11 12.34
C HIS A 375 -9.40 15.85 11.05
N LEU A 376 -9.78 15.35 9.88
CA LEU A 376 -9.56 16.01 8.60
C LEU A 376 -10.82 16.75 8.13
N GLY A 377 -11.96 16.35 8.59
CA GLY A 377 -13.27 16.87 8.22
C GLY A 377 -14.14 15.84 7.50
N ALA A 378 -15.43 15.95 7.71
CA ALA A 378 -16.39 15.08 7.06
C ALA A 378 -16.51 15.43 5.57
N PRO A 379 -16.43 14.42 4.65
CA PRO A 379 -16.74 14.64 3.25
C PRO A 379 -18.19 15.15 3.09
N PRO A 380 -18.46 16.02 2.08
CA PRO A 380 -19.81 16.52 1.78
C PRO A 380 -20.64 15.44 1.05
N LEU A 381 -20.95 14.36 1.75
CA LEU A 381 -21.67 13.22 1.17
C LEU A 381 -23.10 13.63 0.71
N LYS A 382 -23.47 13.19 -0.48
CA LYS A 382 -24.87 13.29 -0.96
C LYS A 382 -25.79 12.48 -0.05
N PRO A 383 -26.99 12.99 0.23
CA PRO A 383 -28.00 12.20 0.94
C PRO A 383 -28.28 10.89 0.20
N LEU A 384 -28.33 9.78 0.93
CA LEU A 384 -28.79 8.53 0.35
C LEU A 384 -30.17 8.76 -0.24
N LYS A 385 -30.34 8.47 -1.54
CA LYS A 385 -31.68 8.45 -2.14
C LYS A 385 -32.50 7.45 -1.33
N LYS A 386 -33.51 7.93 -0.61
CA LYS A 386 -34.49 7.03 0.02
C LYS A 386 -35.06 6.21 -1.15
N GLY A 387 -34.85 4.91 -1.11
CA GLY A 387 -35.36 4.01 -2.13
C GLY A 387 -36.83 4.23 -2.28
N GLY A 388 -37.25 4.53 -3.51
CA GLY A 388 -38.67 4.57 -3.89
C GLY A 388 -39.21 3.14 -3.95
#